data_a7ebd9c775d7833efd6c8fdb9fa0c6c3
#
_entry.id   a7ebd9c775d7833efd6c8fdb9fa0c6c3
#
_cell.length_a   1.000
_cell.length_b   1.000
_cell.length_c   1.000
_cell.angle_alpha   90.00
_cell.angle_beta   90.00
_cell.angle_gamma   90.00
#
_symmetry.space_group_name_H-M   'P 1'
#
loop_
_entity.id
_entity.type
_entity.pdbx_description
1 polymer ?
#
loop_
_entity_poly.entity_id
_entity_poly.type
_entity_poly.pdbx_seq_one_letter_code
_entity_poly.pdbx_strand_id
1 'polypeptide(L)'
;GGFGHFYAYAPTKIEYAIDRFAMEAKRQLDVLDRRLAESEYIAGDAYSVADMAIWPWYGGLMQGHIYDAGEFLQVREYRHLQRWTEMIAARPAVQRGRMVNRVQGDPASQLRERHDAGDFLTKTQDKLQAPA
;
A
#
# COMPACT_ATOMS: atom_id res chain seq x y z
N GLY A 1 -6.45 10.89 1.65
CA GLY A 1 -7.55 11.78 1.45
C GLY A 1 -7.24 13.01 0.63
N GLY A 2 -6.90 14.13 1.28
CA GLY A 2 -6.78 15.42 0.60
C GLY A 2 -5.74 15.47 -0.51
N PHE A 3 -4.55 14.88 -0.31
CA PHE A 3 -3.51 14.85 -1.34
C PHE A 3 -4.03 14.24 -2.65
N GLY A 4 -4.58 13.04 -2.60
CA GLY A 4 -5.06 12.36 -3.81
C GLY A 4 -6.18 13.12 -4.50
N HIS A 5 -7.09 13.72 -3.75
CA HIS A 5 -8.14 14.54 -4.34
C HIS A 5 -7.56 15.71 -5.15
N PHE A 6 -6.75 16.55 -4.53
CA PHE A 6 -6.26 17.76 -5.20
C PHE A 6 -5.16 17.48 -6.22
N TYR A 7 -4.32 16.47 -6.01
CA TYR A 7 -3.27 16.11 -6.95
C TYR A 7 -3.80 15.39 -8.19
N ALA A 8 -4.70 14.40 -8.01
CA ALA A 8 -5.11 13.50 -9.09
C ALA A 8 -6.52 13.75 -9.61
N TYR A 9 -7.50 14.03 -8.74
CA TYR A 9 -8.92 13.93 -9.09
C TYR A 9 -9.67 15.27 -9.22
N ALA A 10 -9.20 16.34 -8.58
CA ALA A 10 -9.88 17.62 -8.65
C ALA A 10 -9.97 18.14 -10.10
N PRO A 11 -11.14 18.60 -10.56
CA PRO A 11 -11.32 19.09 -11.93
C PRO A 11 -10.53 20.37 -12.20
N THR A 12 -10.21 21.11 -11.15
CA THR A 12 -9.39 22.33 -11.22
C THR A 12 -8.15 22.15 -10.36
N LYS A 13 -6.98 22.45 -10.92
CA LYS A 13 -5.73 22.43 -10.17
C LYS A 13 -5.62 23.66 -9.29
N ILE A 14 -5.49 23.44 -7.98
CA ILE A 14 -5.29 24.47 -6.96
C ILE A 14 -3.92 24.23 -6.34
N GLU A 15 -2.93 24.94 -6.84
CA GLU A 15 -1.51 24.74 -6.48
C GLU A 15 -1.32 24.80 -4.96
N TYR A 16 -1.85 25.79 -4.28
CA TYR A 16 -1.78 25.88 -2.82
C TYR A 16 -2.33 24.63 -2.11
N ALA A 17 -3.45 24.08 -2.57
CA ALA A 17 -4.03 22.89 -1.94
C ALA A 17 -3.16 21.65 -2.21
N ILE A 18 -2.64 21.51 -3.43
CA ILE A 18 -1.72 20.42 -3.79
C ILE A 18 -0.50 20.48 -2.89
N ASP A 19 0.17 21.62 -2.79
CA ASP A 19 1.37 21.81 -1.98
C ASP A 19 1.11 21.56 -0.50
N ARG A 20 0.02 22.12 0.03
CA ARG A 20 -0.34 21.93 1.45
C ARG A 20 -0.53 20.45 1.81
N PHE A 21 -1.23 19.69 0.97
CA PHE A 21 -1.46 18.27 1.21
C PHE A 21 -0.23 17.40 0.86
N ALA A 22 0.58 17.82 -0.12
CA ALA A 22 1.85 17.16 -0.41
C ALA A 22 2.83 17.30 0.77
N MET A 23 2.92 18.48 1.37
CA MET A 23 3.74 18.69 2.56
C MET A 23 3.33 17.76 3.72
N GLU A 24 2.03 17.59 3.94
CA GLU A 24 1.53 16.66 4.96
C GLU A 24 1.85 15.20 4.61
N ALA A 25 1.69 14.80 3.35
CA ALA A 25 2.06 13.45 2.90
C ALA A 25 3.56 13.20 3.11
N LYS A 26 4.42 14.14 2.70
CA LYS A 26 5.88 14.04 2.90
C LYS A 26 6.26 14.00 4.38
N ARG A 27 5.60 14.78 5.23
CA ARG A 27 5.81 14.72 6.68
C ARG A 27 5.50 13.33 7.24
N GLN A 28 4.42 12.70 6.79
CA GLN A 28 4.05 11.36 7.24
C GLN A 28 5.05 10.30 6.74
N LEU A 29 5.51 10.41 5.49
CA LEU A 29 6.57 9.53 4.95
C LEU A 29 7.86 9.66 5.74
N ASP A 30 8.27 10.87 6.10
CA ASP A 30 9.45 11.15 6.91
C ASP A 30 9.35 10.58 8.33
N VAL A 31 8.19 10.69 8.99
CA VAL A 31 7.94 10.07 10.29
C VAL A 31 8.10 8.55 10.23
N LEU A 32 7.53 7.92 9.20
CA LEU A 32 7.65 6.46 9.00
C LEU A 32 9.09 6.06 8.69
N ASP A 33 9.79 6.81 7.84
CA ASP A 33 11.18 6.51 7.47
C ASP A 33 12.11 6.58 8.69
N ARG A 34 11.99 7.63 9.51
CA ARG A 34 12.76 7.75 10.76
C ARG A 34 12.46 6.60 11.73
N ARG A 35 11.19 6.24 11.90
CA ARG A 35 10.82 5.10 12.75
C ARG A 35 11.45 3.80 12.26
N LEU A 36 11.43 3.56 10.97
CA LEU A 36 11.98 2.37 10.33
C LEU A 36 13.52 2.38 10.21
N ALA A 37 14.16 3.51 10.47
CA ALA A 37 15.61 3.59 10.68
C ALA A 37 16.04 2.93 12.00
N GLU A 38 15.16 2.93 13.01
CA GLU A 38 15.43 2.44 14.36
C GLU A 38 14.90 1.02 14.61
N SER A 39 14.01 0.51 13.73
CA SER A 39 13.38 -0.80 13.89
C SER A 39 13.07 -1.46 12.55
N GLU A 40 12.94 -2.78 12.56
CA GLU A 40 12.64 -3.56 11.35
C GLU A 40 11.21 -3.31 10.88
N TYR A 41 10.26 -3.25 11.81
CA TYR A 41 8.83 -3.01 11.58
C TYR A 41 8.33 -1.78 12.35
N ILE A 42 7.10 -1.34 12.04
CA ILE A 42 6.54 -0.11 12.63
C ILE A 42 6.48 -0.15 14.17
N ALA A 43 6.06 -1.28 14.74
CA ALA A 43 5.92 -1.43 16.19
C ALA A 43 7.16 -1.99 16.90
N GLY A 44 8.22 -2.34 16.16
CA GLY A 44 9.46 -2.91 16.70
C GLY A 44 10.05 -3.98 15.80
N ASP A 45 10.51 -5.10 16.40
CA ASP A 45 11.27 -6.12 15.71
C ASP A 45 10.41 -7.23 15.09
N ALA A 46 9.08 -7.15 15.22
CA ALA A 46 8.16 -8.15 14.70
C ALA A 46 7.05 -7.53 13.84
N TYR A 47 6.70 -8.24 12.76
CA TYR A 47 5.55 -7.90 11.92
C TYR A 47 4.26 -7.92 12.75
N SER A 48 3.48 -6.84 12.66
CA SER A 48 2.32 -6.61 13.53
C SER A 48 1.14 -6.00 12.77
N VAL A 49 0.04 -5.82 13.48
CA VAL A 49 -1.14 -5.12 12.98
C VAL A 49 -0.83 -3.68 12.55
N ALA A 50 0.18 -3.05 13.12
CA ALA A 50 0.61 -1.70 12.71
C ALA A 50 1.10 -1.70 11.25
N ASP A 51 1.89 -2.69 10.86
CA ASP A 51 2.36 -2.86 9.49
C ASP A 51 1.19 -3.17 8.54
N MET A 52 0.27 -4.03 8.95
CA MET A 52 -0.91 -4.40 8.17
C MET A 52 -1.84 -3.21 7.90
N ALA A 53 -1.99 -2.31 8.87
CA ALA A 53 -2.83 -1.12 8.76
C ALA A 53 -2.19 -0.01 7.92
N ILE A 54 -0.88 0.17 8.02
CA ILE A 54 -0.15 1.27 7.38
C ILE A 54 0.24 0.94 5.93
N TRP A 55 0.66 -0.28 5.66
CA TRP A 55 1.20 -0.66 4.36
C TRP A 55 0.23 -0.45 3.16
N PRO A 56 -1.07 -0.73 3.23
CA PRO A 56 -1.99 -0.51 2.09
C PRO A 56 -2.02 0.94 1.61
N TRP A 57 -1.76 1.89 2.49
CA TRP A 57 -1.76 3.33 2.17
C TRP A 57 -0.40 3.82 1.69
N TYR A 58 0.63 3.61 2.50
CA TYR A 58 1.96 4.17 2.23
C TYR A 58 2.79 3.29 1.31
N GLY A 59 2.65 1.97 1.40
CA GLY A 59 3.31 1.05 0.48
C GLY A 59 2.90 1.28 -0.98
N GLY A 60 1.61 1.55 -1.22
CA GLY A 60 1.12 1.90 -2.56
C GLY A 60 1.69 3.22 -3.10
N LEU A 61 1.87 4.23 -2.25
CA LEU A 61 2.55 5.48 -2.61
C LEU A 61 4.02 5.24 -2.95
N MET A 62 4.73 4.49 -2.10
CA MET A 62 6.15 4.17 -2.27
C MET A 62 6.42 3.38 -3.56
N GLN A 63 5.51 2.50 -3.94
CA GLN A 63 5.60 1.70 -5.17
C GLN A 63 5.11 2.44 -6.43
N GLY A 64 4.65 3.68 -6.30
CA GLY A 64 4.10 4.45 -7.42
C GLY A 64 2.73 4.00 -7.91
N HIS A 65 2.06 3.07 -7.22
CA HIS A 65 0.77 2.52 -7.63
C HIS A 65 -0.42 3.46 -7.33
N ILE A 66 -0.20 4.47 -6.48
CA ILE A 66 -1.23 5.41 -6.06
C ILE A 66 -0.90 6.79 -6.65
N TYR A 67 -1.81 7.33 -7.45
CA TYR A 67 -1.76 8.66 -8.05
C TYR A 67 -0.58 8.92 -9.00
N ASP A 68 0.29 7.93 -9.25
CA ASP A 68 1.56 8.13 -9.98
C ASP A 68 2.40 9.28 -9.39
N ALA A 69 2.38 9.41 -8.05
CA ALA A 69 2.95 10.55 -7.33
C ALA A 69 4.35 10.28 -6.77
N GLY A 70 4.98 9.15 -7.13
CA GLY A 70 6.27 8.74 -6.55
C GLY A 70 7.39 9.74 -6.80
N GLU A 71 7.50 10.28 -8.00
CA GLU A 71 8.49 11.30 -8.34
C GLU A 71 8.18 12.63 -7.65
N PHE A 72 6.93 13.09 -7.71
CA PHE A 72 6.49 14.33 -7.09
C PHE A 72 6.71 14.35 -5.57
N LEU A 73 6.45 13.23 -4.89
CA LEU A 73 6.67 13.07 -3.46
C LEU A 73 8.12 12.69 -3.11
N GLN A 74 8.97 12.47 -4.12
CA GLN A 74 10.37 12.07 -3.94
C GLN A 74 10.52 10.81 -3.07
N VAL A 75 9.69 9.80 -3.31
CA VAL A 75 9.60 8.61 -2.43
C VAL A 75 10.91 7.83 -2.31
N ARG A 76 11.81 7.96 -3.29
CA ARG A 76 13.13 7.31 -3.27
C ARG A 76 14.09 7.83 -2.19
N GLU A 77 13.80 8.99 -1.62
CA GLU A 77 14.61 9.57 -0.55
C GLU A 77 14.37 8.86 0.80
N TYR A 78 13.20 8.22 0.97
CA TYR A 78 12.80 7.52 2.19
C TYR A 78 13.30 6.07 2.17
N ARG A 79 14.59 5.84 2.40
CA ARG A 79 15.26 4.54 2.18
C ARG A 79 14.79 3.43 3.11
N HIS A 80 14.53 3.75 4.38
CA HIS A 80 14.08 2.77 5.36
C HIS A 80 12.61 2.38 5.12
N LEU A 81 11.79 3.34 4.73
CA LEU A 81 10.43 3.11 4.31
C LEU A 81 10.38 2.30 3.01
N GLN A 82 11.29 2.53 2.06
CA GLN A 82 11.42 1.73 0.84
C GLN A 82 11.73 0.27 1.17
N ARG A 83 12.75 0.02 1.99
CA ARG A 83 13.10 -1.33 2.48
C ARG A 83 11.89 -2.04 3.09
N TRP A 84 11.19 -1.38 4.01
CA TRP A 84 10.01 -1.93 4.67
C TRP A 84 8.88 -2.21 3.67
N THR A 85 8.64 -1.32 2.72
CA THR A 85 7.62 -1.48 1.69
C THR A 85 7.86 -2.74 0.85
N GLU A 86 9.10 -2.95 0.41
CA GLU A 86 9.51 -4.11 -0.40
C GLU A 86 9.40 -5.41 0.41
N MET A 87 9.86 -5.40 1.66
CA MET A 87 9.79 -6.56 2.56
C MET A 87 8.35 -7.01 2.80
N ILE A 88 7.43 -6.07 3.03
CA ILE A 88 6.01 -6.39 3.21
C ILE A 88 5.38 -6.85 1.88
N ALA A 89 5.70 -6.20 0.76
CA ALA A 89 5.19 -6.57 -0.56
C ALA A 89 5.56 -8.01 -0.96
N ALA A 90 6.72 -8.50 -0.54
CA ALA A 90 7.20 -9.84 -0.82
C ALA A 90 6.46 -10.95 -0.03
N ARG A 91 5.67 -10.59 0.98
CA ARG A 91 4.93 -11.58 1.81
C ARG A 91 3.83 -12.25 0.98
N PRO A 92 3.78 -13.60 0.93
CA PRO A 92 2.75 -14.31 0.15
C PRO A 92 1.32 -13.93 0.53
N ALA A 93 1.05 -13.71 1.83
CA ALA A 93 -0.27 -13.28 2.28
C ALA A 93 -0.66 -11.89 1.77
N VAL A 94 0.30 -10.97 1.66
CA VAL A 94 0.09 -9.63 1.11
C VAL A 94 -0.19 -9.73 -0.39
N GLN A 95 0.57 -10.54 -1.12
CA GLN A 95 0.36 -10.76 -2.55
C GLN A 95 -1.05 -11.33 -2.82
N ARG A 96 -1.46 -12.33 -2.05
CA ARG A 96 -2.84 -12.87 -2.14
C ARG A 96 -3.88 -11.83 -1.77
N GLY A 97 -3.68 -11.08 -0.68
CA GLY A 97 -4.62 -10.04 -0.25
C GLY A 97 -4.85 -8.95 -1.29
N ARG A 98 -3.83 -8.62 -2.09
CA ARG A 98 -3.95 -7.64 -3.18
C ARG A 98 -4.79 -8.13 -4.37
N MET A 99 -5.07 -9.40 -4.47
CA MET A 99 -5.95 -9.97 -5.50
C MET A 99 -7.44 -9.87 -5.13
N VAL A 100 -7.73 -9.74 -3.83
CA VAL A 100 -9.12 -9.68 -3.33
C VAL A 100 -9.80 -8.42 -3.82
N ASN A 101 -10.97 -8.59 -4.43
CA ASN A 101 -11.78 -7.51 -5.02
C ASN A 101 -11.07 -6.66 -6.10
N ARG A 102 -9.97 -7.13 -6.63
CA ARG A 102 -9.33 -6.50 -7.76
C ARG A 102 -10.25 -6.63 -8.99
N VAL A 103 -10.56 -5.51 -9.64
CA VAL A 103 -11.49 -5.44 -10.78
C VAL A 103 -10.80 -5.19 -12.13
N GLN A 104 -9.49 -5.06 -12.13
CA GLN A 104 -8.69 -4.75 -13.31
C GLN A 104 -7.55 -5.75 -13.50
N GLY A 105 -7.12 -5.91 -14.74
CA GLY A 105 -6.02 -6.80 -15.11
C GLY A 105 -6.49 -8.22 -15.43
N ASP A 106 -5.55 -9.16 -15.46
CA ASP A 106 -5.80 -10.56 -15.76
C ASP A 106 -6.78 -11.17 -14.73
N PRO A 107 -7.86 -11.84 -15.17
CA PRO A 107 -8.78 -12.57 -14.30
C PRO A 107 -8.11 -13.57 -13.36
N ALA A 108 -6.99 -14.19 -13.76
CA ALA A 108 -6.21 -15.08 -12.91
C ALA A 108 -5.57 -14.37 -11.71
N SER A 109 -5.41 -13.04 -11.78
CA SER A 109 -4.89 -12.20 -10.70
C SER A 109 -5.98 -11.58 -9.81
N GLN A 110 -7.23 -12.06 -9.94
CA GLN A 110 -8.39 -11.51 -9.23
C GLN A 110 -9.01 -12.59 -8.33
N LEU A 111 -9.35 -12.19 -7.11
CA LEU A 111 -10.13 -13.00 -6.17
C LEU A 111 -11.40 -12.24 -5.80
N ARG A 112 -12.54 -12.89 -5.91
CA ARG A 112 -13.80 -12.31 -5.45
C ARG A 112 -13.88 -12.34 -3.93
N GLU A 113 -14.56 -11.36 -3.37
CA GLU A 113 -14.96 -11.37 -1.98
C GLU A 113 -15.85 -12.59 -1.68
N ARG A 114 -15.77 -13.10 -0.47
CA ARG A 114 -16.60 -14.22 -0.01
C ARG A 114 -18.02 -13.72 0.30
N HIS A 115 -19.02 -14.45 -0.22
CA HIS A 115 -20.41 -14.06 -0.07
C HIS A 115 -21.25 -15.08 0.70
N ASP A 116 -20.77 -16.32 0.88
CA ASP A 116 -21.46 -17.38 1.62
C ASP A 116 -20.51 -18.33 2.35
N ALA A 117 -21.07 -19.18 3.21
CA ALA A 117 -20.30 -20.14 4.00
C ALA A 117 -19.56 -21.19 3.15
N GLY A 118 -20.04 -21.48 1.94
CA GLY A 118 -19.39 -22.43 1.03
C GLY A 118 -18.07 -21.92 0.50
N ASP A 119 -17.88 -20.61 0.42
CA ASP A 119 -16.63 -20.01 -0.01
C ASP A 119 -15.46 -20.32 0.96
N PHE A 120 -15.78 -20.49 2.25
CA PHE A 120 -14.78 -20.89 3.25
C PHE A 120 -14.34 -22.34 3.09
N LEU A 121 -15.20 -23.20 2.56
CA LEU A 121 -14.93 -24.62 2.40
C LEU A 121 -14.06 -24.93 1.17
N THR A 122 -14.26 -24.17 0.10
CA THR A 122 -13.69 -24.49 -1.22
C THR A 122 -12.68 -23.47 -1.74
N LYS A 123 -12.75 -22.21 -1.28
CA LYS A 123 -11.97 -21.10 -1.82
C LYS A 123 -11.21 -20.32 -0.74
N THR A 124 -10.76 -21.02 0.29
CA THR A 124 -9.89 -20.41 1.29
C THR A 124 -8.54 -20.05 0.66
N GLN A 125 -7.96 -18.91 1.06
CA GLN A 125 -6.70 -18.41 0.50
C GLN A 125 -5.53 -19.39 0.70
N ASP A 126 -5.59 -20.19 1.76
CA ASP A 126 -4.64 -21.27 2.04
C ASP A 126 -4.78 -22.47 1.10
N LYS A 127 -5.93 -22.60 0.42
CA LYS A 127 -6.24 -23.67 -0.55
C LYS A 127 -6.12 -23.23 -2.00
N LEU A 128 -5.84 -21.98 -2.26
CA LEU A 128 -5.47 -21.53 -3.60
C LEU A 128 -4.09 -22.09 -3.89
N GLN A 129 -4.03 -23.13 -4.72
CA GLN A 129 -2.78 -23.65 -5.23
C GLN A 129 -2.09 -22.52 -6.02
N ALA A 130 -0.80 -22.33 -5.78
CA ALA A 130 -0.01 -21.52 -6.68
C ALA A 130 -0.18 -22.08 -8.09
N PRO A 131 -0.36 -21.24 -9.12
CA PRO A 131 -0.33 -21.73 -10.49
C PRO A 131 0.96 -22.51 -10.72
N ALA A 132 0.79 -23.71 -11.27
CA ALA A 132 1.92 -24.59 -11.62
C ALA A 132 2.83 -23.91 -12.65
#